data_04b64b4ebb393dcf96a197c463ea6e0e
#
_entry.id   04b64b4ebb393dcf96a197c463ea6e0e
#
_cell.length_a   1.000
_cell.length_b   1.000
_cell.length_c   1.000
_cell.angle_alpha   90.00
_cell.angle_beta   90.00
_cell.angle_gamma   90.00
#
_symmetry.space_group_name_H-M   'P 1'
#
loop_
_entity.id
_entity.type
_entity.pdbx_description
1 polymer ?
#
loop_
_entity_poly.entity_id
_entity_poly.type
_entity_poly.pdbx_seq_one_letter_code
_entity_poly.pdbx_strand_id
1 'polypeptide(L)'
;MDKRNPYEIAAAIAELNVWDKVSAHNWALVPQMSEEPYIVTAGRDKDSDKGPVAGRLLLFPGIENFRNFAISRRVPEFGVWMSPLEFRHWEVIAVKKGRAEIYGYMPGFVPQPPSEADQAFLAPLLYESLGVLMRVEEDPELPLKYFKDKHAFFARKEVVEDVWQDGPLRMPPDDEVKFVERISLDKVKCTFAAKLPVVAEEKWEVDFVLIPTYHTREPRPRFLYVFAAVDASTGARTVWLKMSVGGTDAALKALWEGHAARLMEAMLRIGRAPGEIHVRSGRVARFLRPLGMHVPFKLVHHAKLPALDDALNRAIKSQTV
;
A
#
# COMPACT_ATOMS: atom_id res chain seq x y z
N MET A 1 12.76 -28.60 -13.50
CA MET A 1 12.16 -27.64 -12.55
C MET A 1 11.34 -28.40 -11.52
N ASP A 2 11.67 -28.25 -10.25
CA ASP A 2 10.86 -28.82 -9.16
C ASP A 2 9.62 -27.94 -8.95
N LYS A 3 8.43 -28.51 -9.18
CA LYS A 3 7.14 -27.82 -8.99
C LYS A 3 6.86 -27.43 -7.53
N ARG A 4 7.65 -27.89 -6.57
CA ARG A 4 7.56 -27.58 -5.15
C ARG A 4 8.53 -26.49 -4.71
N ASN A 5 9.46 -26.08 -5.58
CA ASN A 5 10.43 -25.04 -5.30
C ASN A 5 9.97 -23.71 -5.89
N PRO A 6 9.44 -22.77 -5.11
CA PRO A 6 8.94 -21.49 -5.61
C PRO A 6 10.04 -20.63 -6.26
N TYR A 7 11.30 -20.79 -5.86
CA TYR A 7 12.42 -20.04 -6.42
C TYR A 7 12.80 -20.53 -7.83
N GLU A 8 12.73 -21.83 -8.09
CA GLU A 8 12.94 -22.35 -9.45
C GLU A 8 11.81 -21.92 -10.39
N ILE A 9 10.56 -21.93 -9.89
CA ILE A 9 9.40 -21.46 -10.66
C ILE A 9 9.54 -19.96 -10.94
N ALA A 10 9.88 -19.16 -9.93
CA ALA A 10 10.08 -17.72 -10.09
C ALA A 10 11.23 -17.40 -11.07
N ALA A 11 12.30 -18.18 -11.07
CA ALA A 11 13.39 -18.07 -12.05
C ALA A 11 12.88 -18.35 -13.48
N ALA A 12 12.07 -19.40 -13.67
CA ALA A 12 11.43 -19.69 -14.96
C ALA A 12 10.50 -18.56 -15.41
N ILE A 13 9.72 -17.97 -14.49
CA ILE A 13 8.91 -16.77 -14.77
C ILE A 13 9.81 -15.60 -15.23
N ALA A 14 10.96 -15.39 -14.60
CA ALA A 14 11.87 -14.31 -14.94
C ALA A 14 12.53 -14.47 -16.33
N GLU A 15 12.61 -15.69 -16.86
CA GLU A 15 13.14 -15.98 -18.21
C GLU A 15 12.13 -15.69 -19.31
N LEU A 16 10.84 -15.56 -19.01
CA LEU A 16 9.81 -15.31 -20.01
C LEU A 16 9.97 -13.90 -20.62
N ASN A 17 9.72 -13.80 -21.93
CA ASN A 17 9.68 -12.53 -22.65
C ASN A 17 8.24 -11.99 -22.76
N VAL A 18 7.56 -11.89 -21.62
CA VAL A 18 6.11 -11.63 -21.54
C VAL A 18 5.78 -10.26 -20.93
N TRP A 19 6.75 -9.59 -20.33
CA TRP A 19 6.51 -8.43 -19.47
C TRP A 19 5.84 -7.23 -20.18
N ASP A 20 6.12 -7.03 -21.46
CA ASP A 20 5.47 -5.98 -22.27
C ASP A 20 4.03 -6.36 -22.67
N LYS A 21 3.77 -7.67 -22.80
CA LYS A 21 2.47 -8.20 -23.21
C LYS A 21 1.48 -8.28 -22.05
N VAL A 22 1.97 -8.51 -20.83
CA VAL A 22 1.14 -8.83 -19.65
C VAL A 22 0.75 -7.61 -18.81
N SER A 23 1.36 -6.45 -19.03
CA SER A 23 1.22 -5.25 -18.18
C SER A 23 -0.21 -4.68 -18.05
N ALA A 24 -1.14 -5.11 -18.90
CA ALA A 24 -2.55 -4.71 -18.85
C ALA A 24 -3.47 -5.81 -18.29
N HIS A 25 -2.92 -6.96 -17.89
CA HIS A 25 -3.72 -8.13 -17.55
C HIS A 25 -3.63 -8.49 -16.07
N ASN A 26 -4.78 -8.82 -15.51
CA ASN A 26 -4.90 -9.45 -14.21
C ASN A 26 -5.61 -10.79 -14.40
N TRP A 27 -5.29 -11.76 -13.56
CA TRP A 27 -6.02 -13.03 -13.51
C TRP A 27 -6.20 -13.48 -12.07
N ALA A 28 -7.00 -14.49 -11.86
CA ALA A 28 -7.23 -15.05 -10.54
C ALA A 28 -6.74 -16.49 -10.45
N LEU A 29 -6.22 -16.86 -9.28
CA LEU A 29 -5.98 -18.22 -8.87
C LEU A 29 -6.92 -18.54 -7.71
N VAL A 30 -7.68 -19.62 -7.84
CA VAL A 30 -8.67 -20.05 -6.86
C VAL A 30 -8.30 -21.45 -6.35
N PRO A 31 -7.40 -21.55 -5.34
CA PRO A 31 -7.05 -22.82 -4.73
C PRO A 31 -8.26 -23.42 -4.02
N GLN A 32 -8.40 -24.75 -4.06
CA GLN A 32 -9.51 -25.45 -3.43
C GLN A 32 -9.55 -25.25 -1.90
N MET A 33 -8.39 -25.19 -1.27
CA MET A 33 -8.25 -25.05 0.18
C MET A 33 -8.23 -23.60 0.66
N SER A 34 -8.37 -22.61 -0.24
CA SER A 34 -8.38 -21.21 0.13
C SER A 34 -9.82 -20.67 0.17
N GLU A 35 -10.16 -19.94 1.24
CA GLU A 35 -11.45 -19.25 1.36
C GLU A 35 -11.56 -18.09 0.34
N GLU A 36 -10.43 -17.52 -0.09
CA GLU A 36 -10.38 -16.37 -0.99
C GLU A 36 -9.49 -16.64 -2.20
N PRO A 37 -9.86 -16.08 -3.37
CA PRO A 37 -9.01 -16.16 -4.55
C PRO A 37 -7.76 -15.29 -4.37
N TYR A 38 -6.69 -15.63 -5.09
CA TYR A 38 -5.52 -14.79 -5.27
C TYR A 38 -5.65 -14.02 -6.58
N ILE A 39 -5.65 -12.70 -6.51
CA ILE A 39 -5.62 -11.88 -7.72
C ILE A 39 -4.16 -11.60 -8.07
N VAL A 40 -3.79 -11.96 -9.27
CA VAL A 40 -2.45 -11.80 -9.80
C VAL A 40 -2.42 -10.63 -10.77
N THR A 41 -1.46 -9.77 -10.60
CA THR A 41 -1.13 -8.70 -11.56
C THR A 41 0.34 -8.80 -11.91
N ALA A 42 0.64 -8.64 -13.18
CA ALA A 42 2.00 -8.66 -13.68
C ALA A 42 2.27 -7.47 -14.59
N GLY A 43 3.51 -7.06 -14.69
CA GLY A 43 3.87 -5.99 -15.58
C GLY A 43 5.36 -5.73 -15.63
N ARG A 44 5.77 -5.00 -16.66
CA ARG A 44 7.13 -4.50 -16.82
C ARG A 44 7.46 -3.51 -15.70
N ASP A 45 8.67 -3.60 -15.16
CA ASP A 45 9.19 -2.56 -14.28
C ASP A 45 9.45 -1.28 -15.09
N LYS A 46 9.04 -0.13 -14.57
CA LYS A 46 9.17 1.17 -15.26
C LYS A 46 10.61 1.54 -15.57
N ASP A 47 11.54 1.08 -14.71
CA ASP A 47 12.97 1.33 -14.85
C ASP A 47 13.72 0.14 -15.48
N SER A 48 12.99 -0.81 -16.09
CA SER A 48 13.55 -2.03 -16.66
C SER A 48 14.62 -1.78 -17.73
N ASP A 49 14.56 -0.65 -18.43
CA ASP A 49 15.56 -0.30 -19.45
C ASP A 49 16.90 0.09 -18.82
N LYS A 50 16.89 0.67 -17.63
CA LYS A 50 18.06 1.19 -16.90
C LYS A 50 18.54 0.26 -15.79
N GLY A 51 17.66 -0.61 -15.28
CA GLY A 51 17.92 -1.47 -14.14
C GLY A 51 18.01 -2.96 -14.47
N PRO A 52 18.35 -3.79 -13.49
CA PRO A 52 18.40 -5.24 -13.62
C PRO A 52 17.01 -5.89 -13.63
N VAL A 53 15.98 -5.21 -13.16
CA VAL A 53 14.61 -5.75 -13.04
C VAL A 53 13.92 -5.72 -14.39
N ALA A 54 13.38 -6.86 -14.83
CA ALA A 54 12.62 -6.99 -16.07
C ALA A 54 11.13 -6.74 -15.83
N GLY A 55 10.59 -7.31 -14.77
CA GLY A 55 9.18 -7.19 -14.44
C GLY A 55 8.86 -7.60 -13.01
N ARG A 56 7.60 -7.48 -12.63
CA ARG A 56 7.08 -7.83 -11.32
C ARG A 56 5.78 -8.59 -11.43
N LEU A 57 5.61 -9.59 -10.59
CA LEU A 57 4.38 -10.33 -10.41
C LEU A 57 3.91 -10.15 -8.97
N LEU A 58 2.71 -9.64 -8.78
CA LEU A 58 2.10 -9.41 -7.48
C LEU A 58 0.90 -10.34 -7.28
N LEU A 59 0.84 -11.04 -6.15
CA LEU A 59 -0.23 -11.94 -5.78
C LEU A 59 -0.95 -11.39 -4.55
N PHE A 60 -2.17 -10.92 -4.72
CA PHE A 60 -3.00 -10.36 -3.65
C PHE A 60 -3.98 -11.40 -3.12
N PRO A 61 -3.93 -11.78 -1.83
CA PRO A 61 -4.99 -12.58 -1.24
C PRO A 61 -6.26 -11.74 -1.14
N GLY A 62 -7.37 -12.28 -1.66
CA GLY A 62 -8.68 -11.65 -1.63
C GLY A 62 -8.90 -10.54 -2.67
N ILE A 63 -10.14 -10.47 -3.15
CA ILE A 63 -10.57 -9.49 -4.13
C ILE A 63 -10.52 -8.07 -3.55
N GLU A 64 -10.93 -7.90 -2.30
CA GLU A 64 -10.98 -6.60 -1.64
C GLU A 64 -9.59 -5.97 -1.50
N ASN A 65 -8.61 -6.77 -1.08
CA ASN A 65 -7.22 -6.32 -0.95
C ASN A 65 -6.64 -5.84 -2.29
N PHE A 66 -6.87 -6.61 -3.37
CA PHE A 66 -6.47 -6.18 -4.72
C PHE A 66 -7.18 -4.90 -5.16
N ARG A 67 -8.49 -4.77 -4.92
CA ARG A 67 -9.26 -3.57 -5.27
C ARG A 67 -8.75 -2.33 -4.57
N ASN A 68 -8.48 -2.44 -3.27
CA ASN A 68 -7.92 -1.35 -2.50
C ASN A 68 -6.56 -0.90 -3.08
N PHE A 69 -5.71 -1.85 -3.47
CA PHE A 69 -4.47 -1.56 -4.18
C PHE A 69 -4.72 -0.88 -5.54
N ALA A 70 -5.62 -1.42 -6.35
CA ALA A 70 -5.92 -0.88 -7.69
C ALA A 70 -6.53 0.53 -7.62
N ILE A 71 -7.43 0.79 -6.66
CA ILE A 71 -8.02 2.11 -6.42
C ILE A 71 -6.94 3.09 -5.95
N SER A 72 -6.06 2.69 -5.04
CA SER A 72 -4.98 3.55 -4.55
C SER A 72 -4.07 4.06 -5.66
N ARG A 73 -3.91 3.29 -6.72
CA ARG A 73 -3.12 3.68 -7.91
C ARG A 73 -3.86 4.59 -8.88
N ARG A 74 -5.20 4.54 -8.91
CA ARG A 74 -6.03 5.29 -9.88
C ARG A 74 -6.48 6.64 -9.37
N VAL A 75 -6.63 6.80 -8.06
CA VAL A 75 -7.15 8.03 -7.45
C VAL A 75 -5.98 8.87 -6.94
N PRO A 76 -5.64 9.99 -7.60
CA PRO A 76 -4.55 10.88 -7.19
C PRO A 76 -4.73 11.41 -5.76
N GLU A 77 -5.97 11.50 -5.27
CA GLU A 77 -6.31 11.93 -3.90
C GLU A 77 -5.89 10.90 -2.84
N PHE A 78 -5.78 9.62 -3.21
CA PHE A 78 -5.14 8.62 -2.37
C PHE A 78 -3.62 8.75 -2.41
N GLY A 79 -3.12 9.59 -3.34
CA GLY A 79 -1.73 10.04 -3.41
C GLY A 79 -0.72 8.90 -3.50
N VAL A 80 0.48 9.27 -3.86
CA VAL A 80 1.70 8.45 -3.96
C VAL A 80 2.02 7.59 -2.71
N TRP A 81 1.19 7.65 -1.65
CA TRP A 81 1.46 7.17 -0.30
C TRP A 81 0.76 5.88 0.12
N MET A 82 -0.12 5.31 -0.70
CA MET A 82 -0.40 3.89 -0.55
C MET A 82 0.71 3.13 -1.27
N SER A 83 1.85 3.05 -0.61
CA SER A 83 2.95 2.19 -1.01
C SER A 83 2.44 0.76 -1.14
N PRO A 84 2.96 -0.05 -2.06
CA PRO A 84 2.75 -1.51 -2.03
C PRO A 84 2.98 -2.11 -0.64
N LEU A 85 3.81 -1.46 0.20
CA LEU A 85 4.10 -1.84 1.59
C LEU A 85 2.88 -1.80 2.53
N GLU A 86 1.79 -1.13 2.15
CA GLU A 86 0.55 -1.06 2.95
C GLU A 86 -0.45 -2.16 2.61
N PHE A 87 -0.18 -3.00 1.59
CA PHE A 87 -1.05 -4.10 1.18
C PHE A 87 -0.42 -5.45 1.48
N ARG A 88 -1.24 -6.40 1.92
CA ARG A 88 -0.80 -7.78 2.03
C ARG A 88 -0.70 -8.38 0.63
N HIS A 89 0.49 -8.80 0.22
CA HIS A 89 0.71 -9.49 -1.04
C HIS A 89 2.05 -10.22 -1.06
N TRP A 90 2.21 -11.08 -2.06
CA TRP A 90 3.50 -11.62 -2.44
C TRP A 90 3.98 -10.93 -3.70
N GLU A 91 5.27 -10.64 -3.76
CA GLU A 91 5.90 -10.05 -4.92
C GLU A 91 7.02 -10.97 -5.42
N VAL A 92 6.98 -11.28 -6.71
CA VAL A 92 8.10 -11.88 -7.43
C VAL A 92 8.72 -10.79 -8.28
N ILE A 93 9.98 -10.50 -8.02
CA ILE A 93 10.79 -9.56 -8.79
C ILE A 93 11.60 -10.36 -9.80
N ALA A 94 11.22 -10.26 -11.06
CA ALA A 94 11.95 -10.88 -12.17
C ALA A 94 13.19 -10.05 -12.50
N VAL A 95 14.36 -10.60 -12.24
CA VAL A 95 15.64 -9.98 -12.54
C VAL A 95 16.15 -10.53 -13.86
N LYS A 96 16.74 -9.68 -14.71
CA LYS A 96 17.32 -10.09 -15.99
C LYS A 96 18.29 -11.26 -15.81
N LYS A 97 18.39 -12.13 -16.80
CA LYS A 97 19.20 -13.36 -16.81
C LYS A 97 18.64 -14.48 -15.91
N GLY A 98 17.33 -14.62 -15.84
CA GLY A 98 16.65 -15.75 -15.19
C GLY A 98 16.80 -15.81 -13.67
N ARG A 99 17.07 -14.68 -13.02
CA ARG A 99 17.06 -14.58 -11.56
C ARG A 99 15.75 -14.02 -11.08
N ALA A 100 15.29 -14.47 -9.93
CA ALA A 100 14.12 -13.93 -9.29
C ALA A 100 14.31 -13.81 -7.78
N GLU A 101 13.60 -12.85 -7.20
CA GLU A 101 13.50 -12.65 -5.76
C GLU A 101 12.04 -12.71 -5.37
N ILE A 102 11.73 -13.28 -4.20
CA ILE A 102 10.37 -13.41 -3.69
C ILE A 102 10.29 -12.72 -2.33
N TYR A 103 9.34 -11.82 -2.16
CA TYR A 103 9.08 -11.12 -0.92
C TYR A 103 7.61 -11.18 -0.53
N GLY A 104 7.36 -11.41 0.76
CA GLY A 104 6.05 -11.28 1.37
C GLY A 104 5.89 -9.92 2.02
N TYR A 105 4.83 -9.23 1.66
CA TYR A 105 4.45 -7.92 2.20
C TYR A 105 3.29 -8.08 3.17
N MET A 106 3.42 -7.48 4.33
CA MET A 106 2.34 -7.33 5.30
C MET A 106 2.30 -5.88 5.78
N PRO A 107 1.10 -5.31 6.00
CA PRO A 107 0.94 -3.92 6.44
C PRO A 107 1.81 -3.61 7.66
N GLY A 108 2.68 -2.62 7.54
CA GLY A 108 3.55 -2.17 8.62
C GLY A 108 4.82 -2.96 8.88
N PHE A 109 5.05 -4.06 8.17
CA PHE A 109 6.29 -4.84 8.30
C PHE A 109 7.22 -4.67 7.11
N VAL A 110 8.51 -4.81 7.38
CA VAL A 110 9.52 -4.89 6.33
C VAL A 110 9.30 -6.16 5.51
N PRO A 111 9.31 -6.08 4.17
CA PRO A 111 9.18 -7.24 3.31
C PRO A 111 10.23 -8.29 3.64
N GLN A 112 9.83 -9.56 3.64
CA GLN A 112 10.70 -10.67 3.97
C GLN A 112 10.59 -11.79 2.93
N PRO A 113 11.65 -12.56 2.72
CA PRO A 113 11.57 -13.77 1.93
C PRO A 113 10.58 -14.75 2.59
N PRO A 114 9.94 -15.64 1.80
CA PRO A 114 8.97 -16.62 2.30
C PRO A 114 9.63 -17.62 3.26
N SER A 115 8.92 -17.91 4.36
CA SER A 115 9.24 -19.04 5.24
C SER A 115 9.03 -20.39 4.52
N GLU A 116 9.48 -21.49 5.09
CA GLU A 116 9.24 -22.83 4.51
C GLU A 116 7.74 -23.12 4.31
N ALA A 117 6.90 -22.72 5.26
CA ALA A 117 5.45 -22.86 5.14
C ALA A 117 4.89 -22.00 4.00
N ASP A 118 5.37 -20.76 3.88
CA ASP A 118 5.00 -19.87 2.77
C ASP A 118 5.47 -20.40 1.43
N GLN A 119 6.65 -21.03 1.36
CA GLN A 119 7.19 -21.63 0.13
C GLN A 119 6.31 -22.78 -0.37
N ALA A 120 5.90 -23.67 0.53
CA ALA A 120 5.00 -24.77 0.19
C ALA A 120 3.66 -24.29 -0.35
N PHE A 121 3.16 -23.19 0.21
CA PHE A 121 1.91 -22.55 -0.21
C PHE A 121 2.06 -21.78 -1.54
N LEU A 122 3.16 -21.06 -1.74
CA LEU A 122 3.40 -20.25 -2.93
C LEU A 122 3.73 -21.07 -4.18
N ALA A 123 4.39 -22.21 -4.03
CA ALA A 123 4.85 -23.00 -5.16
C ALA A 123 3.73 -23.35 -6.16
N PRO A 124 2.56 -23.90 -5.76
CA PRO A 124 1.46 -24.17 -6.69
C PRO A 124 0.90 -22.90 -7.33
N LEU A 125 0.79 -21.79 -6.59
CA LEU A 125 0.30 -20.51 -7.13
C LEU A 125 1.23 -19.94 -8.20
N LEU A 126 2.54 -19.99 -7.96
CA LEU A 126 3.55 -19.54 -8.93
C LEU A 126 3.59 -20.47 -10.15
N TYR A 127 3.43 -21.79 -9.95
CA TYR A 127 3.40 -22.74 -11.04
C TYR A 127 2.22 -22.48 -11.99
N GLU A 128 1.03 -22.24 -11.45
CA GLU A 128 -0.14 -21.88 -12.24
C GLU A 128 0.00 -20.51 -12.89
N SER A 129 0.62 -19.55 -12.20
CA SER A 129 0.95 -18.24 -12.79
C SER A 129 1.93 -18.37 -13.97
N LEU A 130 2.95 -19.23 -13.85
CA LEU A 130 3.87 -19.54 -14.96
C LEU A 130 3.10 -20.07 -16.16
N GLY A 131 2.19 -21.03 -15.93
CA GLY A 131 1.36 -21.59 -17.01
C GLY A 131 0.46 -20.55 -17.70
N VAL A 132 -0.08 -19.58 -16.95
CA VAL A 132 -0.83 -18.44 -17.53
C VAL A 132 0.11 -17.56 -18.34
N LEU A 133 1.26 -17.19 -17.82
CA LEU A 133 2.23 -16.30 -18.48
C LEU A 133 2.77 -16.91 -19.79
N MET A 134 3.07 -18.20 -19.80
CA MET A 134 3.48 -18.89 -21.03
C MET A 134 2.40 -18.81 -22.13
N ARG A 135 1.15 -19.01 -21.76
CA ARG A 135 0.02 -18.88 -22.71
C ARG A 135 -0.20 -17.45 -23.17
N VAL A 136 0.00 -16.45 -22.30
CA VAL A 136 -0.05 -15.02 -22.67
C VAL A 136 1.12 -14.65 -23.59
N GLU A 137 2.27 -15.28 -23.44
CA GLU A 137 3.38 -15.08 -24.38
C GLU A 137 3.04 -15.51 -25.80
N GLU A 138 2.31 -16.63 -25.95
CA GLU A 138 1.80 -17.15 -27.23
C GLU A 138 0.55 -16.39 -27.73
N ASP A 139 -0.39 -16.09 -26.85
CA ASP A 139 -1.65 -15.41 -27.14
C ASP A 139 -1.90 -14.27 -26.14
N PRO A 140 -1.43 -13.05 -26.44
CA PRO A 140 -1.59 -11.91 -25.54
C PRO A 140 -3.04 -11.51 -25.22
N GLU A 141 -4.00 -11.97 -26.03
CA GLU A 141 -5.42 -11.71 -25.81
C GLU A 141 -6.11 -12.79 -24.95
N LEU A 142 -5.41 -13.83 -24.56
CA LEU A 142 -5.98 -14.93 -23.78
C LEU A 142 -6.80 -14.46 -22.56
N PRO A 143 -6.31 -13.56 -21.72
CA PRO A 143 -7.10 -13.08 -20.60
C PRO A 143 -8.34 -12.30 -21.05
N LEU A 144 -8.27 -11.57 -22.17
CA LEU A 144 -9.36 -10.75 -22.69
C LEU A 144 -10.50 -11.58 -23.30
N LYS A 145 -10.24 -12.80 -23.73
CA LYS A 145 -11.27 -13.70 -24.31
C LYS A 145 -12.39 -14.02 -23.31
N TYR A 146 -12.08 -13.95 -22.01
CA TYR A 146 -13.04 -14.18 -20.93
C TYR A 146 -13.74 -12.90 -20.45
N PHE A 147 -13.35 -11.73 -20.96
CA PHE A 147 -13.82 -10.41 -20.53
C PHE A 147 -15.00 -9.85 -21.33
N LYS A 148 -15.85 -10.67 -21.90
CA LYS A 148 -17.14 -10.19 -22.45
C LYS A 148 -18.01 -9.57 -21.34
N ASP A 149 -17.81 -9.97 -20.10
CA ASP A 149 -18.38 -9.37 -18.90
C ASP A 149 -17.31 -8.47 -18.23
N LYS A 150 -17.57 -7.16 -18.15
CA LYS A 150 -16.68 -6.16 -17.53
C LYS A 150 -16.34 -6.46 -16.07
N HIS A 151 -17.07 -7.36 -15.44
CA HIS A 151 -16.93 -7.77 -14.05
C HIS A 151 -16.33 -9.17 -13.87
N ALA A 152 -15.81 -9.78 -14.92
CA ALA A 152 -15.19 -11.10 -14.84
C ALA A 152 -13.69 -11.05 -15.13
N PHE A 153 -12.92 -11.77 -14.34
CA PHE A 153 -11.50 -12.06 -14.61
C PHE A 153 -11.34 -13.47 -15.17
N PHE A 154 -10.31 -13.65 -15.98
CA PHE A 154 -9.79 -14.97 -16.25
C PHE A 154 -9.30 -15.59 -14.93
N ALA A 155 -9.69 -16.83 -14.67
CA ALA A 155 -9.28 -17.53 -13.46
C ALA A 155 -8.83 -18.95 -13.75
N ARG A 156 -7.84 -19.39 -13.01
CA ARG A 156 -7.48 -20.79 -12.84
C ARG A 156 -8.09 -21.27 -11.52
N LYS A 157 -8.96 -22.25 -11.58
CA LYS A 157 -9.64 -22.81 -10.41
C LYS A 157 -9.14 -24.23 -10.18
N GLU A 158 -8.67 -24.50 -8.97
CA GLU A 158 -8.36 -25.85 -8.57
C GLU A 158 -9.67 -26.58 -8.25
N VAL A 159 -9.97 -27.62 -9.01
CA VAL A 159 -11.21 -28.43 -8.86
C VAL A 159 -10.98 -29.68 -8.03
N VAL A 160 -9.78 -30.24 -8.08
CA VAL A 160 -9.25 -31.31 -7.24
C VAL A 160 -7.77 -30.99 -7.05
N GLU A 161 -7.16 -31.49 -5.99
CA GLU A 161 -5.75 -31.32 -5.70
C GLU A 161 -4.87 -31.43 -6.97
N ASP A 162 -4.09 -30.41 -7.26
CA ASP A 162 -3.22 -30.27 -8.44
C ASP A 162 -3.94 -30.26 -9.82
N VAL A 163 -5.27 -30.25 -9.89
CA VAL A 163 -6.03 -30.18 -11.14
C VAL A 163 -6.71 -28.83 -11.28
N TRP A 164 -6.20 -28.01 -12.18
CA TRP A 164 -6.65 -26.65 -12.41
C TRP A 164 -7.41 -26.50 -13.74
N GLN A 165 -8.51 -25.80 -13.71
CA GLN A 165 -9.35 -25.49 -14.89
C GLN A 165 -9.50 -24.00 -15.09
N ASP A 166 -9.60 -23.61 -16.37
CA ASP A 166 -9.90 -22.24 -16.77
C ASP A 166 -11.38 -21.92 -16.54
N GLY A 167 -11.65 -20.70 -16.10
CA GLY A 167 -13.01 -20.23 -15.93
C GLY A 167 -13.08 -18.75 -15.60
N PRO A 168 -14.27 -18.16 -15.59
CA PRO A 168 -14.45 -16.79 -15.13
C PRO A 168 -14.51 -16.73 -13.60
N LEU A 169 -13.92 -15.69 -13.01
CA LEU A 169 -14.19 -15.25 -11.65
C LEU A 169 -14.94 -13.92 -11.72
N ARG A 170 -16.18 -13.89 -11.24
CA ARG A 170 -16.93 -12.63 -11.15
C ARG A 170 -16.39 -11.77 -10.03
N MET A 171 -16.15 -10.50 -10.36
CA MET A 171 -15.86 -9.47 -9.38
C MET A 171 -17.16 -8.84 -8.90
N PRO A 172 -17.30 -8.57 -7.59
CA PRO A 172 -18.43 -7.77 -7.11
C PRO A 172 -18.41 -6.37 -7.76
N PRO A 173 -19.56 -5.72 -7.98
CA PRO A 173 -19.64 -4.38 -8.58
C PRO A 173 -18.80 -3.35 -7.80
N ASP A 174 -18.28 -2.33 -8.50
CA ASP A 174 -17.41 -1.31 -7.88
C ASP A 174 -18.13 -0.47 -6.83
N ASP A 175 -19.45 -0.34 -6.91
CA ASP A 175 -20.32 0.40 -6.00
C ASP A 175 -20.46 -0.26 -4.61
N GLU A 176 -20.19 -1.54 -4.50
CA GLU A 176 -20.18 -2.26 -3.21
C GLU A 176 -18.90 -1.99 -2.41
N VAL A 177 -17.85 -1.48 -3.04
CA VAL A 177 -16.60 -1.11 -2.37
C VAL A 177 -16.68 0.34 -1.90
N LYS A 178 -17.39 0.57 -0.84
CA LYS A 178 -17.34 1.86 -0.13
C LYS A 178 -16.14 1.87 0.79
N PHE A 179 -15.07 2.50 0.35
CA PHE A 179 -13.97 2.88 1.22
C PHE A 179 -14.47 3.97 2.18
N VAL A 180 -15.27 3.57 3.15
CA VAL A 180 -15.82 4.49 4.16
C VAL A 180 -14.81 4.59 5.28
N GLU A 181 -13.92 5.56 5.15
CA GLU A 181 -13.09 6.01 6.26
C GLU A 181 -13.99 6.74 7.26
N ARG A 182 -14.19 6.15 8.42
CA ARG A 182 -14.93 6.79 9.51
C ARG A 182 -13.93 7.50 10.42
N ILE A 183 -13.72 8.78 10.16
CA ILE A 183 -12.95 9.61 11.07
C ILE A 183 -13.85 10.02 12.21
N SER A 184 -13.61 9.44 13.38
CA SER A 184 -14.33 9.75 14.60
C SER A 184 -13.54 10.78 15.42
N LEU A 185 -14.14 11.93 15.69
CA LEU A 185 -13.61 12.92 16.60
C LEU A 185 -14.44 12.95 17.90
N ASP A 186 -13.74 13.08 19.01
CA ASP A 186 -14.39 13.25 20.32
C ASP A 186 -15.16 14.58 20.36
N LYS A 187 -16.47 14.51 20.56
CA LYS A 187 -17.37 15.67 20.55
C LYS A 187 -17.03 16.71 21.63
N VAL A 188 -16.58 16.24 22.80
CA VAL A 188 -16.19 17.13 23.89
C VAL A 188 -14.92 17.89 23.51
N LYS A 189 -13.90 17.17 23.03
CA LYS A 189 -12.66 17.78 22.55
C LYS A 189 -12.93 18.73 21.36
N CYS A 190 -13.82 18.42 20.45
CA CYS A 190 -14.24 19.32 19.36
C CYS A 190 -14.82 20.64 19.90
N THR A 191 -15.63 20.58 20.95
CA THR A 191 -16.21 21.79 21.59
C THR A 191 -15.12 22.69 22.20
N PHE A 192 -14.08 22.10 22.77
CA PHE A 192 -12.92 22.87 23.27
C PHE A 192 -12.06 23.39 22.13
N ALA A 193 -11.80 22.57 21.12
CA ALA A 193 -11.00 22.94 19.95
C ALA A 193 -11.61 24.11 19.16
N ALA A 194 -12.94 24.15 19.05
CA ALA A 194 -13.67 25.25 18.41
C ALA A 194 -13.50 26.62 19.11
N LYS A 195 -13.07 26.64 20.37
CA LYS A 195 -12.83 27.84 21.15
C LYS A 195 -11.37 28.30 21.18
N LEU A 196 -10.48 27.54 20.54
CA LEU A 196 -9.07 27.90 20.46
C LEU A 196 -8.89 29.20 19.67
N PRO A 197 -8.01 30.09 20.12
CA PRO A 197 -7.60 31.24 19.31
C PRO A 197 -6.86 30.75 18.06
N VAL A 198 -7.25 31.27 16.92
CA VAL A 198 -6.55 31.01 15.65
C VAL A 198 -5.54 32.09 15.41
N VAL A 199 -4.29 31.71 15.24
CA VAL A 199 -3.19 32.63 14.91
C VAL A 199 -3.07 32.67 13.38
N ALA A 200 -3.56 33.72 12.76
CA ALA A 200 -3.71 33.82 11.32
C ALA A 200 -2.39 33.66 10.53
N GLU A 201 -1.28 34.15 11.11
CA GLU A 201 0.06 34.12 10.50
C GLU A 201 0.77 32.81 10.73
N GLU A 202 0.30 31.97 11.70
CA GLU A 202 0.93 30.68 12.03
C GLU A 202 0.56 29.65 10.98
N LYS A 203 1.55 28.96 10.42
CA LYS A 203 1.40 27.91 9.42
C LYS A 203 2.09 26.66 9.88
N TRP A 204 1.37 25.53 9.85
CA TRP A 204 1.95 24.26 10.18
C TRP A 204 2.10 23.39 8.94
N GLU A 205 3.27 22.83 8.74
CA GLU A 205 3.51 21.78 7.77
C GLU A 205 3.25 20.42 8.43
N VAL A 206 2.29 19.68 7.89
CA VAL A 206 1.80 18.42 8.49
C VAL A 206 1.91 17.29 7.47
N ASP A 207 2.50 16.17 7.89
CA ASP A 207 2.54 14.96 7.08
C ASP A 207 2.60 13.70 7.93
N PHE A 208 2.35 12.57 7.27
CA PHE A 208 2.50 11.24 7.81
C PHE A 208 3.46 10.45 6.95
N VAL A 209 4.62 10.17 7.47
CA VAL A 209 5.77 9.64 6.71
C VAL A 209 6.16 8.27 7.20
N LEU A 210 6.42 7.38 6.25
CA LEU A 210 7.14 6.14 6.50
C LEU A 210 8.64 6.45 6.57
N ILE A 211 9.27 6.12 7.67
CA ILE A 211 10.71 6.24 7.83
C ILE A 211 11.35 4.90 7.47
N PRO A 212 12.35 4.86 6.60
CA PRO A 212 13.01 3.62 6.19
C PRO A 212 13.97 3.07 7.25
N THR A 213 13.60 3.22 8.52
CA THR A 213 14.28 2.60 9.66
C THR A 213 13.32 1.63 10.33
N TYR A 214 13.85 0.53 10.84
CA TYR A 214 13.08 -0.52 11.49
C TYR A 214 13.78 -1.03 12.73
N HIS A 215 12.99 -1.51 13.67
CA HIS A 215 13.52 -2.16 14.85
C HIS A 215 14.01 -3.56 14.52
N THR A 216 15.32 -3.78 14.55
CA THR A 216 15.97 -5.05 14.21
C THR A 216 15.84 -6.13 15.29
N ARG A 217 15.33 -5.78 16.49
CA ARG A 217 15.23 -6.69 17.64
C ARG A 217 14.02 -7.61 17.62
N GLU A 218 13.06 -7.36 16.73
CA GLU A 218 11.89 -8.22 16.57
C GLU A 218 12.17 -9.29 15.51
N PRO A 219 11.60 -10.51 15.63
CA PRO A 219 11.72 -11.55 14.64
C PRO A 219 11.24 -11.10 13.24
N ARG A 220 10.27 -10.19 13.22
CA ARG A 220 9.80 -9.52 12.01
C ARG A 220 9.91 -8.01 12.17
N PRO A 221 10.87 -7.34 11.52
CA PRO A 221 11.06 -5.91 11.64
C PRO A 221 9.84 -5.12 11.17
N ARG A 222 9.46 -4.09 11.93
CA ARG A 222 8.34 -3.19 11.60
C ARG A 222 8.85 -1.87 11.07
N PHE A 223 8.12 -1.31 10.13
CA PHE A 223 8.34 0.06 9.71
C PHE A 223 7.95 1.04 10.82
N LEU A 224 8.71 2.11 10.89
CA LEU A 224 8.40 3.26 11.73
C LEU A 224 7.66 4.30 10.90
N TYR A 225 6.50 4.72 11.38
CA TYR A 225 5.75 5.85 10.84
C TYR A 225 5.93 7.04 11.77
N VAL A 226 5.99 8.23 11.20
CA VAL A 226 6.01 9.48 11.95
C VAL A 226 4.86 10.36 11.49
N PHE A 227 3.94 10.67 12.41
CA PHE A 227 2.98 11.75 12.23
C PHE A 227 3.61 13.01 12.80
N ALA A 228 3.88 13.97 11.95
CA ALA A 228 4.59 15.18 12.32
C ALA A 228 3.86 16.45 11.91
N ALA A 229 3.91 17.46 12.76
CA ALA A 229 3.56 18.82 12.45
C ALA A 229 4.69 19.73 12.90
N VAL A 230 5.07 20.66 12.05
CA VAL A 230 6.18 21.61 12.25
C VAL A 230 5.69 23.00 11.95
N ASP A 231 6.01 23.95 12.78
CA ASP A 231 5.80 25.38 12.45
C ASP A 231 6.68 25.77 11.28
N ALA A 232 6.04 26.26 10.21
CA ALA A 232 6.72 26.53 8.94
C ALA A 232 7.75 27.67 9.03
N SER A 233 7.58 28.59 9.98
CA SER A 233 8.46 29.77 10.14
C SER A 233 9.68 29.49 11.01
N THR A 234 9.49 28.70 12.07
CA THR A 234 10.53 28.47 13.09
C THR A 234 11.19 27.08 12.94
N GLY A 235 10.57 26.16 12.22
CA GLY A 235 10.99 24.76 12.18
C GLY A 235 10.77 23.99 13.49
N ALA A 236 10.04 24.59 14.45
CA ALA A 236 9.75 23.96 15.72
C ALA A 236 8.75 22.80 15.55
N ARG A 237 9.04 21.67 16.19
CA ARG A 237 8.16 20.50 16.20
C ARG A 237 6.97 20.75 17.11
N THR A 238 5.76 20.85 16.55
CA THR A 238 4.50 20.97 17.29
C THR A 238 3.89 19.62 17.60
N VAL A 239 4.03 18.67 16.66
CA VAL A 239 3.68 17.25 16.82
C VAL A 239 4.83 16.40 16.31
N TRP A 240 5.17 15.36 17.06
CA TRP A 240 6.15 14.37 16.62
C TRP A 240 5.84 13.03 17.26
N LEU A 241 5.04 12.23 16.58
CA LEU A 241 4.56 10.94 17.08
C LEU A 241 5.14 9.80 16.26
N LYS A 242 5.94 8.98 16.91
CA LYS A 242 6.47 7.73 16.35
C LYS A 242 5.44 6.63 16.53
N MET A 243 5.15 5.87 15.49
CA MET A 243 4.14 4.85 15.50
C MET A 243 4.59 3.64 14.69
N SER A 244 4.18 2.46 15.12
CA SER A 244 4.32 1.22 14.35
C SER A 244 2.97 0.53 14.25
N VAL A 245 2.79 -0.28 13.22
CA VAL A 245 1.54 -0.99 12.96
C VAL A 245 1.76 -2.49 13.11
N GLY A 246 0.80 -3.18 13.66
CA GLY A 246 0.86 -4.61 13.91
C GLY A 246 0.18 -5.44 12.84
N GLY A 247 0.67 -5.44 11.59
CA GLY A 247 0.43 -6.50 10.60
C GLY A 247 -0.99 -6.78 10.11
N THR A 248 -1.98 -5.96 10.48
CA THR A 248 -3.35 -6.10 10.00
C THR A 248 -3.84 -4.84 9.31
N ASP A 249 -4.70 -5.00 8.31
CA ASP A 249 -5.33 -3.89 7.60
C ASP A 249 -6.13 -2.99 8.56
N ALA A 250 -6.79 -3.60 9.55
CA ALA A 250 -7.53 -2.88 10.59
C ALA A 250 -6.61 -1.99 11.44
N ALA A 251 -5.41 -2.45 11.80
CA ALA A 251 -4.45 -1.68 12.56
C ALA A 251 -3.89 -0.50 11.75
N LEU A 252 -3.60 -0.73 10.47
CA LEU A 252 -3.16 0.32 9.56
C LEU A 252 -4.27 1.36 9.34
N LYS A 253 -5.50 0.92 9.14
CA LYS A 253 -6.66 1.79 9.02
C LYS A 253 -6.85 2.68 10.25
N ALA A 254 -6.82 2.10 11.46
CA ALA A 254 -6.94 2.84 12.73
C ALA A 254 -5.80 3.86 12.91
N LEU A 255 -4.59 3.54 12.41
CA LEU A 255 -3.47 4.46 12.41
C LEU A 255 -3.79 5.72 11.60
N TRP A 256 -4.29 5.57 10.39
CA TRP A 256 -4.67 6.67 9.51
C TRP A 256 -5.87 7.47 10.06
N GLU A 257 -6.92 6.79 10.50
CA GLU A 257 -8.14 7.43 11.03
C GLU A 257 -7.87 8.30 12.27
N GLY A 258 -6.82 8.00 13.00
CA GLY A 258 -6.44 8.75 14.20
C GLY A 258 -5.74 10.11 13.97
N HIS A 259 -5.39 10.49 12.73
CA HIS A 259 -4.59 11.70 12.47
C HIS A 259 -5.29 12.99 12.90
N ALA A 260 -6.57 13.16 12.57
CA ALA A 260 -7.33 14.35 12.95
C ALA A 260 -7.42 14.50 14.49
N ALA A 261 -7.67 13.41 15.21
CA ALA A 261 -7.73 13.42 16.66
C ALA A 261 -6.38 13.80 17.29
N ARG A 262 -5.29 13.26 16.78
CA ARG A 262 -3.91 13.58 17.26
C ARG A 262 -3.54 15.03 17.02
N LEU A 263 -3.91 15.58 15.86
CA LEU A 263 -3.66 16.99 15.56
C LEU A 263 -4.51 17.90 16.45
N MET A 264 -5.78 17.57 16.66
CA MET A 264 -6.67 18.28 17.57
C MET A 264 -6.13 18.29 19.01
N GLU A 265 -5.66 17.14 19.51
CA GLU A 265 -5.04 17.04 20.84
C GLU A 265 -3.79 17.91 20.96
N ALA A 266 -3.01 18.00 19.89
CA ALA A 266 -1.84 18.88 19.87
C ALA A 266 -2.26 20.36 19.95
N MET A 267 -3.25 20.79 19.18
CA MET A 267 -3.79 22.15 19.24
C MET A 267 -4.33 22.48 20.65
N LEU A 268 -5.09 21.57 21.24
CA LEU A 268 -5.61 21.74 22.61
C LEU A 268 -4.50 21.87 23.65
N ARG A 269 -3.45 21.07 23.54
CA ARG A 269 -2.28 21.10 24.42
C ARG A 269 -1.50 22.42 24.30
N ILE A 270 -1.36 22.94 23.06
CA ILE A 270 -0.66 24.19 22.78
C ILE A 270 -1.53 25.40 23.15
N GLY A 271 -2.85 25.24 23.20
CA GLY A 271 -3.82 26.29 23.53
C GLY A 271 -4.14 27.22 22.36
N ARG A 272 -3.79 26.88 21.12
CA ARG A 272 -4.07 27.64 19.93
C ARG A 272 -4.09 26.76 18.68
N ALA A 273 -4.65 27.27 17.59
CA ALA A 273 -4.67 26.66 16.27
C ALA A 273 -3.93 27.54 15.25
N PRO A 274 -3.27 26.97 14.24
CA PRO A 274 -2.67 27.75 13.15
C PRO A 274 -3.76 28.31 12.22
N GLY A 275 -3.44 29.40 11.49
CA GLY A 275 -4.31 29.91 10.43
C GLY A 275 -4.30 29.01 9.19
N GLU A 276 -3.18 28.36 8.90
CA GLU A 276 -3.06 27.45 7.76
C GLU A 276 -2.38 26.13 8.17
N ILE A 277 -2.86 25.04 7.57
CA ILE A 277 -2.20 23.72 7.61
C ILE A 277 -1.80 23.34 6.20
N HIS A 278 -0.51 23.20 5.97
CA HIS A 278 0.06 22.80 4.70
C HIS A 278 0.31 21.30 4.69
N VAL A 279 -0.18 20.61 3.68
CA VAL A 279 -0.01 19.16 3.48
C VAL A 279 0.43 18.88 2.05
N ARG A 280 1.25 17.86 1.83
CA ARG A 280 1.61 17.43 0.46
C ARG A 280 0.81 16.23 -0.02
N SER A 281 0.25 15.44 0.91
CA SER A 281 -0.54 14.26 0.58
C SER A 281 -2.03 14.57 0.58
N GLY A 282 -2.73 14.28 -0.53
CA GLY A 282 -4.18 14.33 -0.60
C GLY A 282 -4.85 13.42 0.44
N ARG A 283 -4.21 12.30 0.77
CA ARG A 283 -4.67 11.39 1.82
C ARG A 283 -4.62 12.05 3.20
N VAL A 284 -3.52 12.69 3.57
CA VAL A 284 -3.42 13.44 4.83
C VAL A 284 -4.46 14.56 4.86
N ALA A 285 -4.60 15.32 3.75
CA ALA A 285 -5.63 16.35 3.64
C ALA A 285 -7.04 15.81 3.93
N ARG A 286 -7.36 14.66 3.35
CA ARG A 286 -8.66 14.00 3.53
C ARG A 286 -8.90 13.62 4.99
N PHE A 287 -7.91 13.06 5.67
CA PHE A 287 -8.02 12.68 7.08
C PHE A 287 -8.09 13.88 8.03
N LEU A 288 -7.54 15.03 7.64
CA LEU A 288 -7.59 16.26 8.45
C LEU A 288 -8.83 17.12 8.18
N ARG A 289 -9.49 16.95 7.02
CA ARG A 289 -10.68 17.75 6.63
C ARG A 289 -11.79 17.77 7.70
N PRO A 290 -12.15 16.66 8.38
CA PRO A 290 -13.19 16.71 9.44
C PRO A 290 -12.81 17.61 10.61
N LEU A 291 -11.54 17.77 10.94
CA LEU A 291 -11.08 18.68 11.97
C LEU A 291 -11.34 20.15 11.57
N GLY A 292 -11.21 20.48 10.28
CA GLY A 292 -11.51 21.83 9.75
C GLY A 292 -12.98 22.27 9.90
N MET A 293 -13.90 21.33 10.18
CA MET A 293 -15.30 21.67 10.52
C MET A 293 -15.46 22.21 11.95
N HIS A 294 -14.48 21.98 12.81
CA HIS A 294 -14.48 22.38 14.20
C HIS A 294 -13.48 23.49 14.51
N VAL A 295 -12.38 23.51 13.81
CA VAL A 295 -11.29 24.51 13.98
C VAL A 295 -11.10 25.24 12.65
N PRO A 296 -11.26 26.57 12.59
CA PRO A 296 -11.27 27.34 11.35
C PRO A 296 -9.86 27.62 10.81
N PHE A 297 -9.09 26.58 10.53
CA PHE A 297 -7.84 26.70 9.77
C PHE A 297 -8.09 26.47 8.28
N LYS A 298 -7.23 27.02 7.45
CA LYS A 298 -7.23 26.76 6.02
C LYS A 298 -6.31 25.58 5.71
N LEU A 299 -6.84 24.55 5.04
CA LEU A 299 -6.05 23.40 4.56
C LEU A 299 -5.52 23.71 3.16
N VAL A 300 -4.20 23.70 2.98
CA VAL A 300 -3.52 24.07 1.75
C VAL A 300 -2.64 22.91 1.28
N HIS A 301 -2.74 22.57 0.00
CA HIS A 301 -1.90 21.54 -0.60
C HIS A 301 -0.61 22.17 -1.18
N HIS A 302 0.53 21.65 -0.76
CA HIS A 302 1.84 22.02 -1.27
C HIS A 302 2.64 20.79 -1.68
N ALA A 303 3.32 20.86 -2.83
CA ALA A 303 4.16 19.74 -3.29
C ALA A 303 5.40 19.51 -2.40
N LYS A 304 5.85 20.52 -1.67
CA LYS A 304 7.01 20.49 -0.77
C LYS A 304 6.64 21.06 0.58
N LEU A 305 7.19 20.48 1.63
CA LEU A 305 7.06 20.93 3.02
C LEU A 305 8.47 21.14 3.60
N PRO A 306 9.13 22.28 3.29
CA PRO A 306 10.57 22.44 3.54
C PRO A 306 10.95 22.38 5.02
N ALA A 307 10.16 22.99 5.90
CA ALA A 307 10.45 22.98 7.33
C ALA A 307 10.30 21.57 7.93
N LEU A 308 9.28 20.82 7.45
CA LEU A 308 9.07 19.45 7.86
C LEU A 308 10.16 18.53 7.30
N ASP A 309 10.53 18.68 6.02
CA ASP A 309 11.57 17.88 5.39
C ASP A 309 12.92 18.08 6.08
N ASP A 310 13.26 19.32 6.46
CA ASP A 310 14.45 19.61 7.25
C ASP A 310 14.40 18.99 8.67
N ALA A 311 13.25 19.02 9.32
CA ALA A 311 13.08 18.40 10.63
C ALA A 311 13.20 16.87 10.56
N LEU A 312 12.65 16.23 9.52
CA LEU A 312 12.79 14.79 9.26
C LEU A 312 14.24 14.42 8.98
N ASN A 313 14.91 15.16 8.11
CA ASN A 313 16.31 14.91 7.76
C ASN A 313 17.24 15.03 8.98
N ARG A 314 17.03 16.03 9.85
CA ARG A 314 17.75 16.15 11.11
C ARG A 314 17.50 14.96 12.03
N ALA A 315 16.24 14.52 12.15
CA ALA A 315 15.88 13.40 12.99
C ALA A 315 16.52 12.08 12.51
N ILE A 316 16.50 11.83 11.19
CA ILE A 316 17.12 10.64 10.60
C ILE A 316 18.64 10.65 10.83
N LYS A 317 19.31 11.77 10.55
CA LYS A 317 20.77 11.90 10.73
C LYS A 317 21.21 11.74 12.18
N SER A 318 20.42 12.21 13.13
CA SER A 318 20.72 12.09 14.57
C SER A 318 20.30 10.75 15.18
N GLN A 319 19.76 9.81 14.38
CA GLN A 319 19.17 8.55 14.85
C GLN A 319 18.10 8.74 15.94
N THR A 320 17.50 9.92 16.01
CA THR A 320 16.45 10.27 16.97
C THR A 320 15.04 10.08 16.42
N VAL A 321 14.96 9.33 15.32
CA VAL A 321 13.68 8.96 14.72
C VAL A 321 13.00 7.86 15.51
#